data_b8750973b89797f62067dc95f3a1de24
#
_entry.id   b8750973b89797f62067dc95f3a1de24
#
_cell.length_a   1.000
_cell.length_b   1.000
_cell.length_c   1.000
_cell.angle_alpha   90.00
_cell.angle_beta   90.00
_cell.angle_gamma   90.00
#
_symmetry.space_group_name_H-M   'P 1'
#
loop_
_entity.id
_entity.type
_entity.pdbx_description
1 polymer ?
#
loop_
_entity_poly.entity_id
_entity_poly.type
_entity_poly.pdbx_seq_one_letter_code
_entity_poly.pdbx_strand_id
1 'polypeptide(L)'
;MLTLTLICSGLMICVVTAQDGEGDTATTDSMPIVVDMATPSQPESESVRADTPAIAIDMTTPLESQPEPAIVEEPSALGVYRGYIESMETSAGAFAPGLTEQLLGLGLNLQSLDRHVEAAKVLKRGVHISRVQSGLYAADQIPLLRAEIRSLAALGFYDDVNERQAYLARVESEALAGTPASIAALLDQAAWAEQAWELRLGEAETHPEHLARSWEYYRLAYNQSSQLYGDRSQALLAPLEGMLRIHYRFGLLQKASGSNDAFRVDSFRQTS
;
A
#
# COMPACT_ATOMS: atom_id res chain seq x y z
N MET A 1 -48.49 -14.08 -29.68
CA MET A 1 -47.96 -14.97 -28.64
C MET A 1 -46.45 -14.98 -28.80
N LEU A 2 -45.77 -14.20 -27.99
CA LEU A 2 -44.33 -14.16 -27.94
C LEU A 2 -43.89 -14.71 -26.57
N THR A 3 -43.22 -15.84 -26.59
CA THR A 3 -42.61 -16.45 -25.40
C THR A 3 -41.22 -15.83 -25.22
N LEU A 4 -41.07 -15.14 -24.10
CA LEU A 4 -39.80 -14.56 -23.68
C LEU A 4 -39.05 -15.60 -22.86
N THR A 5 -37.95 -16.15 -23.41
CA THR A 5 -37.04 -17.03 -22.66
C THR A 5 -35.89 -16.19 -22.15
N LEU A 6 -35.79 -16.04 -20.84
CA LEU A 6 -34.69 -15.33 -20.17
C LEU A 6 -33.52 -16.27 -20.03
N ILE A 7 -32.43 -16.03 -20.74
CA ILE A 7 -31.15 -16.72 -20.52
C ILE A 7 -30.22 -15.73 -19.86
N CYS A 8 -29.91 -16.01 -18.59
CA CYS A 8 -28.90 -15.31 -17.80
C CYS A 8 -27.55 -15.96 -18.05
N SER A 9 -26.61 -15.27 -18.68
CA SER A 9 -25.19 -15.67 -18.70
C SER A 9 -24.34 -14.42 -18.88
N GLY A 10 -23.63 -14.05 -17.82
CA GLY A 10 -22.68 -12.96 -17.81
C GLY A 10 -21.42 -13.31 -18.56
N LEU A 11 -21.02 -12.49 -19.45
CA LEU A 11 -19.66 -12.04 -19.77
C LEU A 11 -19.77 -11.09 -20.96
N MET A 12 -19.75 -9.80 -20.72
CA MET A 12 -19.73 -8.82 -21.80
C MET A 12 -18.29 -8.42 -22.07
N ILE A 13 -17.69 -9.08 -23.06
CA ILE A 13 -16.40 -8.66 -23.65
C ILE A 13 -16.75 -7.56 -24.66
N CYS A 14 -16.44 -6.31 -24.36
CA CYS A 14 -16.46 -5.22 -25.35
C CYS A 14 -15.25 -5.35 -26.26
N VAL A 15 -15.45 -5.84 -27.48
CA VAL A 15 -14.51 -5.70 -28.58
C VAL A 15 -14.79 -4.37 -29.25
N VAL A 16 -13.86 -3.42 -29.11
CA VAL A 16 -13.88 -2.18 -29.88
C VAL A 16 -13.24 -2.47 -31.25
N THR A 17 -14.03 -2.55 -32.30
CA THR A 17 -13.55 -2.54 -33.68
C THR A 17 -13.36 -1.09 -34.11
N ALA A 18 -12.11 -0.69 -34.35
CA ALA A 18 -11.80 0.55 -35.04
C ALA A 18 -12.15 0.39 -36.52
N GLN A 19 -12.96 1.31 -37.03
CA GLN A 19 -13.31 1.40 -38.43
C GLN A 19 -12.35 2.42 -39.06
N ASP A 20 -11.54 1.92 -40.01
CA ASP A 20 -10.66 2.74 -40.85
C ASP A 20 -11.48 3.63 -41.78
N GLY A 21 -11.27 4.94 -41.69
CA GLY A 21 -11.73 5.92 -42.66
C GLY A 21 -10.51 6.45 -43.42
N GLU A 22 -10.43 6.12 -44.71
CA GLU A 22 -9.48 6.69 -45.66
C GLU A 22 -9.76 8.17 -45.88
N GLY A 23 -8.68 8.96 -46.02
CA GLY A 23 -8.74 10.25 -46.72
C GLY A 23 -7.76 11.28 -46.23
N ASP A 24 -6.76 11.44 -47.01
CA ASP A 24 -6.08 12.67 -47.45
C ASP A 24 -4.68 12.99 -46.91
N THR A 25 -3.82 12.99 -47.92
CA THR A 25 -2.45 13.42 -48.02
C THR A 25 -2.20 14.87 -47.59
N ALA A 26 -1.32 15.09 -46.65
CA ALA A 26 -0.57 16.33 -46.53
C ALA A 26 0.89 16.04 -46.17
N THR A 27 1.73 16.23 -47.14
CA THR A 27 3.19 16.27 -47.08
C THR A 27 3.61 17.41 -46.17
N THR A 28 4.30 17.11 -45.08
CA THR A 28 5.01 18.14 -44.32
C THR A 28 6.42 17.66 -44.00
N ASP A 29 7.30 18.38 -44.61
CA ASP A 29 8.74 18.44 -44.61
C ASP A 29 9.35 18.25 -43.23
N SER A 30 10.17 17.20 -43.06
CA SER A 30 10.91 16.90 -41.82
C SER A 30 12.28 17.56 -41.91
N MET A 31 12.45 18.64 -41.18
CA MET A 31 13.80 19.17 -40.88
C MET A 31 14.40 18.46 -39.69
N PRO A 32 15.63 17.96 -39.78
CA PRO A 32 16.31 17.38 -38.60
C PRO A 32 16.83 18.50 -37.70
N ILE A 33 16.43 18.45 -36.43
CA ILE A 33 17.01 19.27 -35.38
C ILE A 33 18.37 18.65 -35.00
N VAL A 34 19.43 19.32 -35.37
CA VAL A 34 20.81 19.06 -34.90
C VAL A 34 20.92 19.63 -33.50
N VAL A 35 20.99 18.75 -32.48
CA VAL A 35 21.30 19.15 -31.12
C VAL A 35 22.83 19.19 -30.99
N ASP A 36 23.37 20.41 -30.91
CA ASP A 36 24.79 20.69 -30.69
C ASP A 36 25.14 20.34 -29.23
N MET A 37 25.95 19.29 -29.06
CA MET A 37 26.46 18.88 -27.75
C MET A 37 27.63 19.77 -27.36
N ALA A 38 27.32 20.84 -26.61
CA ALA A 38 28.33 21.65 -25.98
C ALA A 38 29.03 20.88 -24.84
N THR A 39 30.28 20.59 -25.03
CA THR A 39 31.23 20.04 -24.05
C THR A 39 31.44 21.03 -22.90
N PRO A 40 31.25 20.65 -21.62
CA PRO A 40 31.61 21.51 -20.51
C PRO A 40 33.14 21.53 -20.33
N SER A 41 33.69 22.72 -20.40
CA SER A 41 35.08 23.04 -20.15
C SER A 41 35.46 22.75 -18.69
N GLN A 42 36.57 22.06 -18.49
CA GLN A 42 37.22 21.90 -17.19
C GLN A 42 37.68 23.25 -16.63
N PRO A 43 37.53 23.53 -15.33
CA PRO A 43 38.24 24.64 -14.70
C PRO A 43 39.66 24.25 -14.39
N GLU A 44 40.55 25.17 -14.76
CA GLU A 44 41.98 25.12 -14.53
C GLU A 44 42.32 25.05 -13.03
N SER A 45 43.28 24.21 -12.71
CA SER A 45 43.86 24.04 -11.37
C SER A 45 44.73 25.24 -11.00
N GLU A 46 44.22 26.09 -10.14
CA GLU A 46 45.00 27.15 -9.48
C GLU A 46 45.74 26.57 -8.27
N SER A 47 47.05 26.48 -8.36
CA SER A 47 47.92 26.01 -7.30
C SER A 47 48.11 27.09 -6.24
N VAL A 48 47.36 26.97 -5.15
CA VAL A 48 47.62 27.76 -3.93
C VAL A 48 48.59 26.98 -3.05
N ARG A 49 49.84 27.49 -2.98
CA ARG A 49 50.80 27.11 -1.94
C ARG A 49 50.30 27.63 -0.61
N ALA A 50 49.87 26.73 0.27
CA ALA A 50 49.69 27.04 1.68
C ALA A 50 50.78 26.36 2.49
N ASP A 51 51.58 27.17 3.17
CA ASP A 51 52.53 26.76 4.20
C ASP A 51 51.74 26.10 5.34
N THR A 52 51.89 24.80 5.51
CA THR A 52 51.34 24.08 6.64
C THR A 52 52.42 23.88 7.68
N PRO A 53 52.31 24.43 8.90
CA PRO A 53 53.25 24.12 9.97
C PRO A 53 53.08 22.64 10.35
N ALA A 54 54.21 21.93 10.41
CA ALA A 54 54.28 20.56 10.87
C ALA A 54 53.83 20.46 12.32
N ILE A 55 52.64 19.96 12.56
CA ILE A 55 52.18 19.57 13.88
C ILE A 55 52.78 18.19 14.17
N ALA A 56 53.73 18.14 15.11
CA ALA A 56 54.23 16.88 15.64
C ALA A 56 53.12 16.18 16.39
N ILE A 57 52.59 15.06 15.83
CA ILE A 57 51.66 14.21 16.51
C ILE A 57 52.44 13.35 17.50
N ASP A 58 52.24 13.64 18.79
CA ASP A 58 52.75 12.82 19.87
C ASP A 58 51.97 11.47 19.88
N MET A 59 52.64 10.40 19.45
CA MET A 59 52.09 9.04 19.33
C MET A 59 52.10 8.26 20.65
N THR A 60 52.03 8.93 21.79
CA THR A 60 51.97 8.26 23.12
C THR A 60 50.65 8.36 23.83
N THR A 61 49.54 8.66 23.12
CA THR A 61 48.23 8.51 23.72
C THR A 61 47.83 7.02 23.72
N PRO A 62 47.58 6.37 24.86
CA PRO A 62 47.05 5.01 24.90
C PRO A 62 45.73 5.00 24.15
N LEU A 63 45.59 4.02 23.25
CA LEU A 63 44.33 3.73 22.57
C LEU A 63 43.27 3.49 23.62
N GLU A 64 42.46 4.51 23.94
CA GLU A 64 41.33 4.40 24.84
C GLU A 64 40.43 3.34 24.26
N SER A 65 40.31 2.20 24.96
CA SER A 65 39.48 1.07 24.56
C SER A 65 38.09 1.59 24.34
N GLN A 66 37.63 1.58 23.10
CA GLN A 66 36.23 1.83 22.80
C GLN A 66 35.40 0.89 23.66
N PRO A 67 34.41 1.38 24.42
CA PRO A 67 33.55 0.49 25.18
C PRO A 67 32.95 -0.53 24.22
N GLU A 68 33.18 -1.82 24.49
CA GLU A 68 32.48 -2.89 23.79
C GLU A 68 30.99 -2.53 23.73
N PRO A 69 30.33 -2.72 22.58
CA PRO A 69 28.90 -2.41 22.48
C PRO A 69 28.20 -3.17 23.62
N ALA A 70 27.61 -2.42 24.55
CA ALA A 70 26.88 -2.99 25.67
C ALA A 70 25.94 -4.04 25.11
N ILE A 71 26.09 -5.29 25.56
CA ILE A 71 25.15 -6.38 25.25
C ILE A 71 23.84 -5.93 25.86
N VAL A 72 22.95 -5.34 25.05
CA VAL A 72 21.58 -5.02 25.45
C VAL A 72 20.93 -6.36 25.68
N GLU A 73 20.74 -6.76 26.95
CA GLU A 73 20.00 -7.96 27.29
C GLU A 73 18.63 -7.84 26.65
N GLU A 74 18.37 -8.69 25.65
CA GLU A 74 17.07 -8.72 25.00
C GLU A 74 16.00 -9.11 26.03
N PRO A 75 14.83 -8.46 26.01
CA PRO A 75 13.71 -8.88 26.83
C PRO A 75 13.49 -10.38 26.66
N SER A 76 13.33 -11.10 27.75
CA SER A 76 13.26 -12.58 27.78
C SER A 76 12.24 -13.15 26.77
N ALA A 77 11.15 -12.44 26.52
CA ALA A 77 10.14 -12.84 25.54
C ALA A 77 10.68 -12.88 24.09
N LEU A 78 11.49 -11.90 23.67
CA LEU A 78 12.10 -11.90 22.32
C LEU A 78 13.06 -13.07 22.15
N GLY A 79 13.88 -13.35 23.16
CA GLY A 79 14.79 -14.49 23.16
C GLY A 79 14.05 -15.82 23.00
N VAL A 80 12.91 -15.98 23.66
CA VAL A 80 12.05 -17.17 23.54
C VAL A 80 11.54 -17.34 22.12
N TYR A 81 10.94 -16.30 21.51
CA TYR A 81 10.45 -16.38 20.12
C TYR A 81 11.57 -16.69 19.13
N ARG A 82 12.73 -16.04 19.26
CA ARG A 82 13.90 -16.32 18.39
C ARG A 82 14.40 -17.74 18.52
N GLY A 83 14.50 -18.26 19.73
CA GLY A 83 14.90 -19.64 19.97
C GLY A 83 13.92 -20.65 19.36
N TYR A 84 12.61 -20.41 19.45
CA TYR A 84 11.62 -21.27 18.80
C TYR A 84 11.73 -21.21 17.28
N ILE A 85 11.87 -20.02 16.69
CA ILE A 85 12.04 -19.84 15.25
C ILE A 85 13.27 -20.59 14.76
N GLU A 86 14.42 -20.42 15.41
CA GLU A 86 15.67 -21.09 15.07
C GLU A 86 15.55 -22.63 15.17
N SER A 87 14.91 -23.13 16.24
CA SER A 87 14.64 -24.54 16.41
C SER A 87 13.76 -25.12 15.31
N MET A 88 12.70 -24.42 14.93
CA MET A 88 11.80 -24.82 13.85
C MET A 88 12.52 -24.82 12.49
N GLU A 89 13.33 -23.81 12.22
CA GLU A 89 14.10 -23.72 10.97
C GLU A 89 15.17 -24.82 10.87
N THR A 90 15.82 -25.15 12.01
CA THR A 90 16.81 -26.21 12.04
C THR A 90 16.19 -27.58 11.84
N SER A 91 15.00 -27.83 12.40
CA SER A 91 14.34 -29.13 12.38
C SER A 91 13.51 -29.39 11.12
N ALA A 92 12.84 -28.37 10.58
CA ALA A 92 11.88 -28.51 9.47
C ALA A 92 12.11 -27.50 8.32
N GLY A 93 13.18 -26.71 8.40
CA GLY A 93 13.58 -25.78 7.33
C GLY A 93 12.88 -24.44 7.38
N ALA A 94 13.24 -23.55 6.42
CA ALA A 94 12.80 -22.15 6.35
C ALA A 94 11.29 -21.95 6.15
N PHE A 95 10.56 -23.01 5.85
CA PHE A 95 9.10 -23.04 5.66
C PHE A 95 8.46 -24.03 6.65
N ALA A 96 8.98 -24.14 7.86
CA ALA A 96 8.43 -25.03 8.88
C ALA A 96 6.95 -24.70 9.18
N PRO A 97 6.07 -25.71 9.35
CA PRO A 97 4.69 -25.49 9.80
C PRO A 97 4.67 -24.75 11.15
N GLY A 98 3.79 -23.75 11.30
CA GLY A 98 3.69 -22.94 12.51
C GLY A 98 4.71 -21.80 12.62
N LEU A 99 5.64 -21.67 11.67
CA LEU A 99 6.64 -20.58 11.68
C LEU A 99 5.99 -19.20 11.52
N THR A 100 4.90 -19.11 10.78
CA THR A 100 4.14 -17.88 10.56
C THR A 100 3.56 -17.31 11.86
N GLU A 101 3.05 -18.15 12.75
CA GLU A 101 2.53 -17.77 14.06
C GLU A 101 3.65 -17.25 14.98
N GLN A 102 4.81 -17.89 14.95
CA GLN A 102 5.96 -17.43 15.74
C GLN A 102 6.50 -16.10 15.24
N LEU A 103 6.54 -15.90 13.92
CA LEU A 103 6.94 -14.63 13.32
C LEU A 103 5.93 -13.52 13.61
N LEU A 104 4.63 -13.81 13.61
CA LEU A 104 3.60 -12.86 14.04
C LEU A 104 3.82 -12.48 15.52
N GLY A 105 4.00 -13.47 16.40
CA GLY A 105 4.25 -13.24 17.84
C GLY A 105 5.51 -12.39 18.07
N LEU A 106 6.61 -12.71 17.39
CA LEU A 106 7.85 -11.93 17.46
C LEU A 106 7.62 -10.50 16.95
N GLY A 107 6.94 -10.34 15.82
CA GLY A 107 6.62 -9.01 15.25
C GLY A 107 5.79 -8.15 16.19
N LEU A 108 4.75 -8.70 16.82
CA LEU A 108 3.92 -7.99 17.80
C LEU A 108 4.70 -7.61 19.06
N ASN A 109 5.59 -8.48 19.55
CA ASN A 109 6.47 -8.15 20.67
C ASN A 109 7.47 -7.03 20.32
N LEU A 110 8.05 -7.07 19.13
CA LEU A 110 8.91 -5.98 18.65
C LEU A 110 8.16 -4.66 18.55
N GLN A 111 6.90 -4.68 18.11
CA GLN A 111 6.03 -3.48 18.08
C GLN A 111 5.79 -2.91 19.49
N SER A 112 5.55 -3.76 20.48
CA SER A 112 5.33 -3.31 21.86
C SER A 112 6.57 -2.68 22.50
N LEU A 113 7.74 -2.88 21.90
CA LEU A 113 9.03 -2.30 22.30
C LEU A 113 9.46 -1.14 21.37
N ASP A 114 8.55 -0.61 20.56
CA ASP A 114 8.81 0.44 19.56
C ASP A 114 9.89 0.09 18.52
N ARG A 115 10.26 -1.21 18.38
CA ARG A 115 11.25 -1.71 17.41
C ARG A 115 10.59 -1.95 16.04
N HIS A 116 9.93 -0.95 15.50
CA HIS A 116 9.09 -1.07 14.30
C HIS A 116 9.86 -1.49 13.03
N VAL A 117 11.14 -1.09 12.87
CA VAL A 117 11.96 -1.50 11.73
C VAL A 117 12.18 -3.01 11.69
N GLU A 118 12.46 -3.60 12.85
CA GLU A 118 12.65 -5.05 12.98
C GLU A 118 11.33 -5.80 12.86
N ALA A 119 10.27 -5.26 13.48
CA ALA A 119 8.93 -5.81 13.37
C ALA A 119 8.49 -5.92 11.91
N ALA A 120 8.64 -4.85 11.11
CA ALA A 120 8.28 -4.85 9.70
C ALA A 120 9.04 -5.92 8.90
N LYS A 121 10.35 -6.12 9.17
CA LYS A 121 11.15 -7.16 8.51
C LYS A 121 10.67 -8.57 8.83
N VAL A 122 10.41 -8.83 10.10
CA VAL A 122 9.94 -10.13 10.59
C VAL A 122 8.55 -10.46 10.04
N LEU A 123 7.63 -9.47 10.08
CA LEU A 123 6.26 -9.63 9.59
C LEU A 123 6.22 -9.82 8.07
N LYS A 124 7.01 -9.06 7.32
CA LYS A 124 7.17 -9.24 5.86
C LYS A 124 7.63 -10.66 5.51
N ARG A 125 8.57 -11.20 6.29
CA ARG A 125 9.01 -12.60 6.15
C ARG A 125 7.86 -13.57 6.42
N GLY A 126 7.07 -13.33 7.48
CA GLY A 126 5.89 -14.14 7.80
C GLY A 126 4.86 -14.16 6.67
N VAL A 127 4.57 -13.00 6.07
CA VAL A 127 3.70 -12.89 4.89
C VAL A 127 4.22 -13.73 3.72
N HIS A 128 5.54 -13.68 3.47
CA HIS A 128 6.14 -14.48 2.40
C HIS A 128 5.99 -15.98 2.64
N ILE A 129 6.26 -16.45 3.85
CA ILE A 129 6.14 -17.87 4.23
C ILE A 129 4.68 -18.32 4.13
N SER A 130 3.73 -17.57 4.70
CA SER A 130 2.31 -17.87 4.60
C SER A 130 1.84 -17.99 3.15
N ARG A 131 2.29 -17.07 2.27
CA ARG A 131 1.98 -17.12 0.85
C ARG A 131 2.49 -18.39 0.16
N VAL A 132 3.67 -18.87 0.53
CA VAL A 132 4.25 -20.10 -0.04
C VAL A 132 3.53 -21.33 0.47
N GLN A 133 3.15 -21.36 1.75
CA GLN A 133 2.51 -22.51 2.39
C GLN A 133 1.03 -22.65 2.08
N SER A 134 0.28 -21.53 2.15
CA SER A 134 -1.19 -21.53 2.12
C SER A 134 -1.76 -20.92 0.83
N GLY A 135 -0.92 -20.33 -0.01
CA GLY A 135 -1.34 -19.72 -1.28
C GLY A 135 -1.36 -18.19 -1.26
N LEU A 136 -1.56 -17.61 -2.46
CA LEU A 136 -1.37 -16.17 -2.72
C LEU A 136 -2.31 -15.29 -1.91
N TYR A 137 -3.56 -15.74 -1.67
CA TYR A 137 -4.59 -14.96 -1.00
C TYR A 137 -5.14 -15.69 0.24
N ALA A 138 -4.29 -16.42 0.94
CA ALA A 138 -4.70 -17.15 2.13
C ALA A 138 -5.01 -16.20 3.30
N ALA A 139 -6.06 -16.53 4.08
CA ALA A 139 -6.49 -15.74 5.23
C ALA A 139 -5.40 -15.56 6.31
N ASP A 140 -4.49 -16.52 6.42
CA ASP A 140 -3.37 -16.50 7.38
C ASP A 140 -2.42 -15.31 7.17
N GLN A 141 -2.44 -14.68 5.99
CA GLN A 141 -1.65 -13.48 5.70
C GLN A 141 -2.23 -12.22 6.34
N ILE A 142 -3.55 -12.17 6.59
CA ILE A 142 -4.24 -10.96 7.05
C ILE A 142 -3.64 -10.41 8.36
N PRO A 143 -3.48 -11.19 9.44
CA PRO A 143 -2.91 -10.67 10.68
C PRO A 143 -1.47 -10.19 10.52
N LEU A 144 -0.66 -10.86 9.70
CA LEU A 144 0.72 -10.48 9.41
C LEU A 144 0.78 -9.16 8.63
N LEU A 145 -0.03 -9.02 7.57
CA LEU A 145 -0.11 -7.79 6.77
C LEU A 145 -0.59 -6.60 7.60
N ARG A 146 -1.63 -6.78 8.41
CA ARG A 146 -2.14 -5.72 9.30
C ARG A 146 -1.09 -5.29 10.32
N ALA A 147 -0.30 -6.22 10.85
CA ALA A 147 0.80 -5.90 11.76
C ALA A 147 1.96 -5.22 11.02
N GLU A 148 2.36 -5.68 9.82
CA GLU A 148 3.38 -5.03 8.99
C GLU A 148 3.01 -3.58 8.67
N ILE A 149 1.77 -3.34 8.23
CA ILE A 149 1.22 -2.01 7.93
C ILE A 149 1.32 -1.08 9.15
N ARG A 150 0.96 -1.56 10.34
CA ARG A 150 1.10 -0.76 11.58
C ARG A 150 2.54 -0.34 11.84
N SER A 151 3.51 -1.23 11.63
CA SER A 151 4.92 -0.90 11.80
C SER A 151 5.39 0.13 10.79
N LEU A 152 5.00 -0.01 9.51
CA LEU A 152 5.34 0.93 8.45
C LEU A 152 4.72 2.31 8.70
N ALA A 153 3.47 2.34 9.16
CA ALA A 153 2.80 3.59 9.52
C ALA A 153 3.46 4.31 10.70
N ALA A 154 3.88 3.56 11.74
CA ALA A 154 4.63 4.10 12.87
C ALA A 154 5.98 4.71 12.46
N LEU A 155 6.60 4.17 11.40
CA LEU A 155 7.83 4.71 10.81
C LEU A 155 7.61 5.86 9.83
N GLY A 156 6.36 6.19 9.49
CA GLY A 156 6.01 7.22 8.52
C GLY A 156 6.24 6.81 7.06
N PHE A 157 6.42 5.53 6.77
CA PHE A 157 6.63 5.00 5.41
C PHE A 157 5.30 4.82 4.67
N TYR A 158 4.60 5.91 4.42
CA TYR A 158 3.23 5.89 3.92
C TYR A 158 3.08 5.36 2.49
N ASP A 159 4.10 5.48 1.64
CA ASP A 159 4.06 4.88 0.30
C ASP A 159 4.08 3.34 0.40
N ASP A 160 4.93 2.79 1.26
CA ASP A 160 4.94 1.36 1.56
C ASP A 160 3.62 0.91 2.19
N VAL A 161 3.06 1.70 3.10
CA VAL A 161 1.74 1.43 3.69
C VAL A 161 0.68 1.35 2.60
N ASN A 162 0.66 2.29 1.64
CA ASN A 162 -0.32 2.30 0.56
C ASN A 162 -0.20 1.06 -0.34
N GLU A 163 1.02 0.64 -0.66
CA GLU A 163 1.26 -0.60 -1.41
C GLU A 163 0.76 -1.84 -0.64
N ARG A 164 1.07 -1.91 0.66
CA ARG A 164 0.65 -3.03 1.51
C ARG A 164 -0.84 -3.07 1.74
N GLN A 165 -1.50 -1.93 1.88
CA GLN A 165 -2.96 -1.82 1.96
C GLN A 165 -3.63 -2.32 0.68
N ALA A 166 -3.10 -1.97 -0.50
CA ALA A 166 -3.61 -2.49 -1.77
C ALA A 166 -3.47 -4.01 -1.90
N TYR A 167 -2.40 -4.59 -1.35
CA TYR A 167 -2.24 -6.04 -1.29
C TYR A 167 -3.18 -6.69 -0.27
N LEU A 168 -3.31 -6.12 0.92
CA LEU A 168 -4.24 -6.57 1.96
C LEU A 168 -5.68 -6.59 1.43
N ALA A 169 -6.12 -5.54 0.73
CA ALA A 169 -7.46 -5.49 0.15
C ALA A 169 -7.73 -6.66 -0.81
N ARG A 170 -6.74 -7.06 -1.60
CA ARG A 170 -6.86 -8.24 -2.49
C ARG A 170 -6.95 -9.55 -1.70
N VAL A 171 -6.13 -9.71 -0.66
CA VAL A 171 -6.18 -10.90 0.21
C VAL A 171 -7.54 -10.96 0.91
N GLU A 172 -8.02 -9.86 1.48
CA GLU A 172 -9.30 -9.80 2.20
C GLU A 172 -10.48 -10.05 1.26
N SER A 173 -10.48 -9.52 0.03
CA SER A 173 -11.55 -9.74 -0.94
C SER A 173 -11.72 -11.20 -1.33
N GLU A 174 -10.63 -11.96 -1.41
CA GLU A 174 -10.65 -13.38 -1.76
C GLU A 174 -10.91 -14.26 -0.52
N ALA A 175 -10.17 -14.01 0.55
CA ALA A 175 -10.21 -14.86 1.75
C ALA A 175 -11.49 -14.70 2.57
N LEU A 176 -12.10 -13.50 2.57
CA LEU A 176 -13.27 -13.17 3.41
C LEU A 176 -14.58 -13.09 2.61
N ALA A 177 -14.56 -13.44 1.32
CA ALA A 177 -15.74 -13.32 0.44
C ALA A 177 -17.02 -13.93 1.07
N GLY A 178 -18.10 -13.16 1.09
CA GLY A 178 -19.41 -13.61 1.59
C GLY A 178 -19.50 -13.75 3.11
N THR A 179 -18.49 -13.36 3.87
CA THR A 179 -18.50 -13.41 5.33
C THR A 179 -18.78 -12.02 5.95
N PRO A 180 -19.29 -11.94 7.19
CA PRO A 180 -19.42 -10.66 7.89
C PRO A 180 -18.08 -9.92 8.05
N ALA A 181 -16.96 -10.64 8.11
CA ALA A 181 -15.62 -10.07 8.21
C ALA A 181 -15.23 -9.26 6.96
N SER A 182 -15.79 -9.58 5.79
CA SER A 182 -15.54 -8.81 4.57
C SER A 182 -16.08 -7.37 4.66
N ILE A 183 -17.18 -7.15 5.38
CA ILE A 183 -17.74 -5.81 5.59
C ILE A 183 -16.79 -4.95 6.42
N ALA A 184 -16.27 -5.52 7.52
CA ALA A 184 -15.28 -4.81 8.36
C ALA A 184 -14.01 -4.48 7.55
N ALA A 185 -13.51 -5.44 6.76
CA ALA A 185 -12.36 -5.22 5.89
C ALA A 185 -12.61 -4.09 4.89
N LEU A 186 -13.78 -4.04 4.24
CA LEU A 186 -14.14 -2.96 3.32
C LEU A 186 -14.22 -1.60 4.01
N LEU A 187 -14.75 -1.53 5.23
CA LEU A 187 -14.77 -0.30 6.01
C LEU A 187 -13.35 0.17 6.39
N ASP A 188 -12.47 -0.75 6.77
CA ASP A 188 -11.05 -0.44 7.05
C ASP A 188 -10.33 0.07 5.79
N GLN A 189 -10.58 -0.54 4.63
CA GLN A 189 -10.01 -0.09 3.34
C GLN A 189 -10.55 1.28 2.92
N ALA A 190 -11.84 1.54 3.16
CA ALA A 190 -12.44 2.85 2.90
C ALA A 190 -11.80 3.94 3.78
N ALA A 191 -11.63 3.66 5.07
CA ALA A 191 -10.97 4.58 6.01
C ALA A 191 -9.52 4.85 5.63
N TRP A 192 -8.77 3.81 5.21
CA TRP A 192 -7.42 4.00 4.70
C TRP A 192 -7.38 4.91 3.46
N ALA A 193 -8.28 4.70 2.51
CA ALA A 193 -8.34 5.53 1.30
C ALA A 193 -8.65 7.00 1.63
N GLU A 194 -9.50 7.30 2.64
CA GLU A 194 -9.70 8.66 3.14
C GLU A 194 -8.40 9.23 3.73
N GLN A 195 -7.70 8.44 4.55
CA GLN A 195 -6.43 8.86 5.15
C GLN A 195 -5.35 9.10 4.09
N ALA A 196 -5.24 8.25 3.07
CA ALA A 196 -4.33 8.42 1.95
C ALA A 196 -4.58 9.72 1.20
N TRP A 197 -5.85 10.10 1.03
CA TRP A 197 -6.23 11.41 0.48
C TRP A 197 -5.80 12.56 1.39
N GLU A 198 -6.01 12.47 2.71
CA GLU A 198 -5.61 13.50 3.67
C GLU A 198 -4.09 13.68 3.73
N LEU A 199 -3.35 12.58 3.65
CA LEU A 199 -1.88 12.55 3.61
C LEU A 199 -1.32 12.95 2.23
N ARG A 200 -2.16 13.15 1.22
CA ARG A 200 -1.78 13.47 -0.17
C ARG A 200 -0.81 12.45 -0.76
N LEU A 201 -1.08 11.16 -0.54
CA LEU A 201 -0.25 10.10 -1.09
C LEU A 201 -0.44 9.97 -2.60
N GLY A 202 0.65 9.62 -3.27
CA GLY A 202 0.70 9.51 -4.72
C GLY A 202 0.90 10.85 -5.42
N GLU A 203 0.79 10.83 -6.75
CA GLU A 203 0.92 12.03 -7.58
C GLU A 203 -0.32 12.92 -7.49
N ALA A 204 -0.15 14.23 -7.71
CA ALA A 204 -1.24 15.20 -7.60
C ALA A 204 -2.45 14.87 -8.50
N GLU A 205 -2.19 14.24 -9.65
CA GLU A 205 -3.22 13.85 -10.62
C GLU A 205 -4.05 12.66 -10.14
N THR A 206 -3.47 11.73 -9.39
CA THR A 206 -4.14 10.54 -8.86
C THR A 206 -4.73 10.75 -7.47
N HIS A 207 -4.42 11.85 -6.83
CA HIS A 207 -4.90 12.17 -5.49
C HIS A 207 -6.44 12.11 -5.32
N PRO A 208 -7.27 12.61 -6.27
CA PRO A 208 -8.73 12.47 -6.17
C PRO A 208 -9.24 11.02 -6.24
N GLU A 209 -8.44 10.10 -6.80
CA GLU A 209 -8.81 8.67 -6.90
C GLU A 209 -8.93 8.01 -5.53
N HIS A 210 -8.22 8.50 -4.52
CA HIS A 210 -8.34 7.98 -3.17
C HIS A 210 -9.75 8.15 -2.61
N LEU A 211 -10.39 9.32 -2.82
CA LEU A 211 -11.77 9.53 -2.42
C LEU A 211 -12.76 8.67 -3.23
N ALA A 212 -12.53 8.53 -4.54
CA ALA A 212 -13.35 7.67 -5.38
C ALA A 212 -13.26 6.20 -4.93
N ARG A 213 -12.07 5.74 -4.58
CA ARG A 213 -11.82 4.40 -4.04
C ARG A 213 -12.47 4.21 -2.68
N SER A 214 -12.39 5.19 -1.79
CA SER A 214 -13.06 5.17 -0.49
C SER A 214 -14.58 5.03 -0.65
N TRP A 215 -15.18 5.85 -1.54
CA TRP A 215 -16.60 5.77 -1.84
C TRP A 215 -17.00 4.38 -2.35
N GLU A 216 -16.21 3.79 -3.25
CA GLU A 216 -16.47 2.45 -3.79
C GLU A 216 -16.42 1.38 -2.69
N TYR A 217 -15.46 1.42 -1.78
CA TYR A 217 -15.40 0.49 -0.66
C TYR A 217 -16.61 0.64 0.27
N TYR A 218 -17.07 1.87 0.57
CA TYR A 218 -18.30 2.06 1.35
C TYR A 218 -19.52 1.53 0.62
N ARG A 219 -19.62 1.73 -0.68
CA ARG A 219 -20.71 1.19 -1.51
C ARG A 219 -20.74 -0.34 -1.49
N LEU A 220 -19.58 -0.97 -1.61
CA LEU A 220 -19.45 -2.43 -1.51
C LEU A 220 -19.85 -2.93 -0.12
N ALA A 221 -19.39 -2.26 0.94
CA ALA A 221 -19.75 -2.58 2.32
C ALA A 221 -21.27 -2.45 2.56
N TYR A 222 -21.90 -1.41 2.01
CA TYR A 222 -23.35 -1.23 2.04
C TYR A 222 -24.08 -2.39 1.37
N ASN A 223 -23.69 -2.74 0.14
CA ASN A 223 -24.34 -3.83 -0.61
C ASN A 223 -24.20 -5.17 0.10
N GLN A 224 -23.03 -5.50 0.63
CA GLN A 224 -22.81 -6.74 1.39
C GLN A 224 -23.61 -6.73 2.71
N SER A 225 -23.67 -5.60 3.41
CA SER A 225 -24.47 -5.46 4.63
C SER A 225 -25.96 -5.66 4.36
N SER A 226 -26.49 -5.07 3.26
CA SER A 226 -27.88 -5.25 2.84
C SER A 226 -28.17 -6.72 2.50
N GLN A 227 -27.28 -7.40 1.79
CA GLN A 227 -27.42 -8.82 1.45
C GLN A 227 -27.41 -9.74 2.69
N LEU A 228 -26.52 -9.48 3.66
CA LEU A 228 -26.36 -10.34 4.83
C LEU A 228 -27.38 -10.05 5.94
N TYR A 229 -27.78 -8.80 6.11
CA TYR A 229 -28.58 -8.36 7.26
C TYR A 229 -29.92 -7.73 6.89
N GLY A 230 -30.17 -7.51 5.59
CA GLY A 230 -31.37 -6.86 5.07
C GLY A 230 -31.33 -5.33 5.10
N ASP A 231 -32.23 -4.71 4.32
CA ASP A 231 -32.23 -3.26 4.03
C ASP A 231 -32.61 -2.35 5.22
N ARG A 232 -33.06 -2.91 6.34
CA ARG A 232 -33.42 -2.18 7.57
C ARG A 232 -32.42 -2.40 8.70
N SER A 233 -31.28 -3.00 8.40
CA SER A 233 -30.28 -3.32 9.42
C SER A 233 -29.50 -2.09 9.84
N GLN A 234 -29.16 -2.03 11.12
CA GLN A 234 -28.25 -1.02 11.67
C GLN A 234 -26.81 -1.14 11.06
N ALA A 235 -26.45 -2.30 10.54
CA ALA A 235 -25.17 -2.52 9.86
C ALA A 235 -24.97 -1.64 8.61
N LEU A 236 -26.06 -1.07 8.06
CA LEU A 236 -25.99 -0.15 6.92
C LEU A 236 -25.56 1.27 7.30
N LEU A 237 -25.61 1.64 8.57
CA LEU A 237 -25.33 3.03 9.01
C LEU A 237 -23.89 3.44 8.72
N ALA A 238 -22.91 2.62 9.12
CA ALA A 238 -21.48 2.94 8.94
C ALA A 238 -21.11 3.18 7.47
N PRO A 239 -21.46 2.29 6.51
CA PRO A 239 -21.16 2.55 5.10
C PRO A 239 -21.94 3.75 4.54
N LEU A 240 -23.20 3.99 4.94
CA LEU A 240 -23.96 5.17 4.51
C LEU A 240 -23.35 6.48 5.01
N GLU A 241 -22.95 6.54 6.26
CA GLU A 241 -22.25 7.70 6.83
C GLU A 241 -20.93 7.97 6.08
N GLY A 242 -20.17 6.91 5.75
CA GLY A 242 -18.96 7.01 4.95
C GLY A 242 -19.25 7.58 3.55
N MET A 243 -20.22 7.04 2.84
CA MET A 243 -20.62 7.53 1.51
C MET A 243 -21.06 9.00 1.56
N LEU A 244 -21.84 9.40 2.56
CA LEU A 244 -22.28 10.79 2.73
C LEU A 244 -21.09 11.73 2.99
N ARG A 245 -20.14 11.31 3.84
CA ARG A 245 -18.93 12.08 4.14
C ARG A 245 -18.09 12.30 2.89
N ILE A 246 -17.88 11.26 2.07
CA ILE A 246 -17.13 11.37 0.82
C ILE A 246 -17.86 12.26 -0.18
N HIS A 247 -19.16 12.13 -0.30
CA HIS A 247 -19.95 12.99 -1.18
C HIS A 247 -19.82 14.47 -0.81
N TYR A 248 -19.87 14.79 0.48
CA TYR A 248 -19.65 16.15 0.97
C TYR A 248 -18.25 16.68 0.62
N ARG A 249 -17.20 15.86 0.79
CA ARG A 249 -15.82 16.22 0.42
C ARG A 249 -15.69 16.52 -1.08
N PHE A 250 -16.30 15.73 -1.94
CA PHE A 250 -16.33 16.02 -3.38
C PHE A 250 -17.03 17.36 -3.70
N GLY A 251 -18.14 17.65 -3.06
CA GLY A 251 -18.84 18.93 -3.23
C GLY A 251 -17.97 20.14 -2.84
N LEU A 252 -17.17 20.01 -1.78
CA LEU A 252 -16.22 21.06 -1.38
C LEU A 252 -15.11 21.24 -2.42
N LEU A 253 -14.55 20.15 -2.96
CA LEU A 253 -13.51 20.21 -4.00
C LEU A 253 -14.02 20.89 -5.28
N GLN A 254 -15.23 20.56 -5.73
CA GLN A 254 -15.86 21.19 -6.87
C GLN A 254 -16.03 22.70 -6.65
N LYS A 255 -16.47 23.11 -5.48
CA LYS A 255 -16.62 24.53 -5.13
C LYS A 255 -15.28 25.26 -5.10
N ALA A 256 -14.22 24.61 -4.62
CA ALA A 256 -12.88 25.20 -4.53
C ALA A 256 -12.20 25.34 -5.89
N SER A 257 -12.47 24.42 -6.83
CA SER A 257 -11.87 24.46 -8.18
C SER A 257 -12.47 25.55 -9.10
N GLY A 258 -13.60 26.16 -8.73
CA GLY A 258 -14.27 27.20 -9.54
C GLY A 258 -14.71 26.72 -10.93
N SER A 259 -14.58 25.46 -11.23
CA SER A 259 -14.85 24.86 -12.53
C SER A 259 -16.28 24.32 -12.57
N ASN A 260 -17.10 24.90 -13.43
CA ASN A 260 -18.42 24.36 -13.76
C ASN A 260 -18.36 23.06 -14.59
N ASP A 261 -17.15 22.64 -15.01
CA ASP A 261 -16.90 21.42 -15.81
C ASP A 261 -16.49 20.23 -14.94
N ALA A 262 -16.57 20.39 -13.66
CA ALA A 262 -16.17 19.37 -12.73
C ALA A 262 -17.10 18.16 -12.75
N PHE A 263 -16.50 17.05 -12.67
CA PHE A 263 -17.04 15.76 -12.25
C PHE A 263 -18.52 15.55 -12.58
N ARG A 264 -18.81 15.18 -13.82
CA ARG A 264 -20.15 14.73 -14.18
C ARG A 264 -20.50 13.54 -13.32
N VAL A 265 -21.50 13.72 -12.47
CA VAL A 265 -22.11 12.69 -11.61
C VAL A 265 -22.76 11.55 -12.46
N ASP A 266 -22.58 11.58 -13.76
CA ASP A 266 -23.13 10.61 -14.71
C ASP A 266 -22.62 9.17 -14.46
N SER A 267 -21.43 9.01 -13.89
CA SER A 267 -20.94 7.69 -13.47
C SER A 267 -21.71 7.08 -12.29
N PHE A 268 -22.43 7.90 -11.53
CA PHE A 268 -23.25 7.42 -10.41
C PHE A 268 -24.69 7.04 -10.81
N ARG A 269 -25.13 7.42 -12.03
CA ARG A 269 -26.49 7.14 -12.52
C ARG A 269 -26.63 5.85 -13.29
N GLN A 270 -25.56 5.17 -13.68
CA GLN A 270 -25.64 3.97 -14.53
C GLN A 270 -25.80 2.64 -13.79
N THR A 271 -26.03 2.65 -12.48
CA THR A 271 -26.26 1.42 -11.69
C THR A 271 -27.54 1.45 -10.87
N SER A 272 -28.62 1.97 -11.47
CA SER A 272 -29.98 1.80 -10.91
C SER A 272 -30.77 0.84 -11.77
#